data_ae864cfa1f164b69eac8456eb92a10c5
#
_entry.id   ae864cfa1f164b69eac8456eb92a10c5
#
_cell.length_a   1.000
_cell.length_b   1.000
_cell.length_c   1.000
_cell.angle_alpha   90.00
_cell.angle_beta   90.00
_cell.angle_gamma   90.00
#
_symmetry.space_group_name_H-M   'P 1'
#
loop_
_entity.id
_entity.type
_entity.pdbx_description
1 polymer ?
#
loop_
_entity_poly.entity_id
_entity_poly.type
_entity_poly.pdbx_seq_one_letter_code
_entity_poly.pdbx_strand_id
1 'polypeptide(L)'
;MMYLRQLRLCLVGMISALIFSGCGAPLPTSYQQLEYPDLTFQLPEVETLVLDNGIRLYLKADDELPLVQVTAMIGSGGISSPEEKTGFDDLFGSVWRSGGAGDRTPEALDEYLDFLAANLSSSMGPYSAQLDLSLRSADLPAGLSILSDLLLRPGFDSERLELARLQAQEHLRRQNDNPGSISRRLLMKALYPDHYLGRTATEQSLAAITRQDLVDFHDTYFAPNNLWIAVSGDFDRDTLLEVLNKELGDWPQGDVPEQQLPPVKAPDAGLIQLAAKDLPQTSILIGDLGLSKENPDQYAVRVLNYILGGGGFNSRMMREIRSNRGLAYSAYSYFQVGRRLPGPFVAGTETKNVSVVPALSLTREIMNDLRENPVTDDELQLAKESQINSFVFGFENTHSVVSQQMSLAFFEYPANYLADYRNKIAAVTIADVLRVAQEFIDPSRQQIVLVGNPEEFGDELKQFGLPVIEVDLNEAP
;
A
#
# COMPACT_ATOMS: atom_id res chain seq x y z
N MET A 1 -47.72 -55.82 36.92
CA MET A 1 -46.98 -54.60 37.16
C MET A 1 -45.43 -54.74 37.09
N MET A 2 -44.86 -55.90 37.35
CA MET A 2 -43.42 -56.12 37.41
C MET A 2 -42.76 -56.13 36.02
N TYR A 3 -43.40 -56.68 35.00
CA TYR A 3 -42.89 -56.76 33.61
C TYR A 3 -42.78 -55.40 32.89
N LEU A 4 -43.68 -54.48 33.16
CA LEU A 4 -43.62 -53.12 32.59
C LEU A 4 -42.46 -52.26 33.15
N ARG A 5 -42.05 -52.54 34.38
CA ARG A 5 -40.91 -51.84 35.02
C ARG A 5 -39.57 -52.31 34.49
N GLN A 6 -39.44 -53.60 34.18
CA GLN A 6 -38.23 -54.15 33.60
C GLN A 6 -38.05 -53.73 32.12
N LEU A 7 -39.13 -53.61 31.35
CA LEU A 7 -39.09 -53.11 29.97
C LEU A 7 -38.68 -51.65 29.90
N ARG A 8 -39.14 -50.83 30.85
CA ARG A 8 -38.70 -49.39 30.94
C ARG A 8 -37.26 -49.22 31.36
N LEU A 9 -36.71 -50.07 32.21
CA LEU A 9 -35.30 -50.05 32.60
C LEU A 9 -34.40 -50.51 31.44
N CYS A 10 -34.78 -51.51 30.67
CA CYS A 10 -34.05 -51.92 29.49
C CYS A 10 -34.09 -50.86 28.36
N LEU A 11 -35.22 -50.18 28.16
CA LEU A 11 -35.33 -49.11 27.18
C LEU A 11 -34.48 -47.88 27.53
N VAL A 12 -34.45 -47.47 28.84
CA VAL A 12 -33.60 -46.39 29.30
C VAL A 12 -32.12 -46.76 29.23
N GLY A 13 -31.74 -48.01 29.51
CA GLY A 13 -30.38 -48.50 29.35
C GLY A 13 -29.92 -48.52 27.87
N MET A 14 -30.81 -48.87 26.94
CA MET A 14 -30.51 -48.87 25.51
C MET A 14 -30.37 -47.43 24.93
N ILE A 15 -31.23 -46.52 25.38
CA ILE A 15 -31.15 -45.10 24.99
C ILE A 15 -29.88 -44.43 25.56
N SER A 16 -29.47 -44.75 26.80
CA SER A 16 -28.23 -44.27 27.37
C SER A 16 -26.99 -44.82 26.65
N ALA A 17 -27.00 -46.08 26.20
CA ALA A 17 -25.91 -46.66 25.42
C ALA A 17 -25.78 -46.05 24.00
N LEU A 18 -26.91 -45.63 23.39
CA LEU A 18 -26.90 -44.91 22.10
C LEU A 18 -26.37 -43.48 22.18
N ILE A 19 -26.48 -42.83 23.33
CA ILE A 19 -25.96 -41.45 23.55
C ILE A 19 -24.42 -41.44 23.74
N PHE A 20 -23.82 -42.56 24.22
CA PHE A 20 -22.37 -42.68 24.38
C PHE A 20 -21.63 -43.25 23.16
N SER A 21 -22.31 -43.65 22.11
CA SER A 21 -21.70 -44.07 20.85
C SER A 21 -21.47 -42.92 19.85
N GLY A 22 -21.40 -41.71 20.33
CA GLY A 22 -20.86 -40.61 19.53
C GLY A 22 -19.42 -40.95 19.17
N CYS A 23 -19.17 -41.34 17.91
CA CYS A 23 -17.83 -41.44 17.34
C CYS A 23 -17.18 -40.07 17.39
N GLY A 24 -16.64 -39.72 18.54
CA GLY A 24 -15.62 -38.67 18.61
C GLY A 24 -14.41 -39.24 17.91
N ALA A 25 -14.15 -38.86 16.69
CA ALA A 25 -12.80 -39.03 16.13
C ALA A 25 -11.81 -38.49 17.17
N PRO A 26 -10.73 -39.20 17.50
CA PRO A 26 -9.75 -38.69 18.45
C PRO A 26 -9.28 -37.34 17.96
N LEU A 27 -9.39 -36.32 18.81
CA LEU A 27 -8.84 -35.00 18.49
C LEU A 27 -7.38 -35.14 18.15
N PRO A 28 -6.91 -34.55 17.04
CA PRO A 28 -5.52 -34.62 16.68
C PRO A 28 -4.65 -34.09 17.81
N THR A 29 -3.61 -34.83 18.17
CA THR A 29 -2.68 -34.48 19.25
C THR A 29 -1.62 -33.47 18.83
N SER A 30 -1.54 -33.18 17.55
CA SER A 30 -0.65 -32.18 16.94
C SER A 30 -1.40 -31.44 15.83
N TYR A 31 -1.13 -30.14 15.67
CA TYR A 31 -1.64 -29.35 14.55
C TYR A 31 -1.25 -29.94 13.19
N GLN A 32 -0.14 -30.68 13.11
CA GLN A 32 0.32 -31.36 11.89
C GLN A 32 -0.58 -32.52 11.46
N GLN A 33 -1.48 -32.98 12.33
CA GLN A 33 -2.47 -34.05 12.04
C GLN A 33 -3.84 -33.49 11.60
N LEU A 34 -3.94 -32.15 11.57
CA LEU A 34 -5.15 -31.49 11.09
C LEU A 34 -5.12 -31.52 9.55
N GLU A 35 -6.07 -32.22 8.97
CA GLU A 35 -6.33 -32.17 7.52
C GLU A 35 -7.40 -31.11 7.29
N TYR A 36 -7.05 -30.10 6.49
CA TYR A 36 -7.99 -29.08 6.03
C TYR A 36 -8.32 -29.36 4.56
N PRO A 37 -9.56 -29.14 4.14
CA PRO A 37 -9.88 -29.20 2.71
C PRO A 37 -9.06 -28.15 1.96
N ASP A 38 -8.69 -28.44 0.74
CA ASP A 38 -8.01 -27.50 -0.13
C ASP A 38 -8.81 -26.18 -0.18
N LEU A 39 -8.10 -25.06 -0.05
CA LEU A 39 -8.70 -23.75 -0.08
C LEU A 39 -9.27 -23.48 -1.48
N THR A 40 -10.57 -23.65 -1.64
CA THR A 40 -11.29 -23.25 -2.86
C THR A 40 -11.68 -21.79 -2.72
N PHE A 41 -10.97 -20.91 -3.42
CA PHE A 41 -11.30 -19.50 -3.48
C PHE A 41 -11.71 -19.13 -4.90
N GLN A 42 -12.88 -18.52 -5.02
CA GLN A 42 -13.37 -17.92 -6.27
C GLN A 42 -13.30 -16.40 -6.13
N LEU A 43 -12.73 -15.76 -7.15
CA LEU A 43 -12.70 -14.31 -7.19
C LEU A 43 -14.12 -13.77 -7.19
N PRO A 44 -14.45 -12.82 -6.30
CA PRO A 44 -15.76 -12.17 -6.33
C PRO A 44 -15.97 -11.46 -7.66
N GLU A 45 -17.16 -11.65 -8.25
CA GLU A 45 -17.53 -10.94 -9.47
C GLU A 45 -17.81 -9.46 -9.18
N VAL A 46 -17.34 -8.61 -10.08
CA VAL A 46 -17.59 -7.16 -10.09
C VAL A 46 -18.20 -6.80 -11.44
N GLU A 47 -19.35 -6.15 -11.43
CA GLU A 47 -19.93 -5.60 -12.65
C GLU A 47 -19.11 -4.42 -13.15
N THR A 48 -18.77 -4.42 -14.44
CA THR A 48 -18.03 -3.33 -15.06
C THR A 48 -18.82 -2.78 -16.24
N LEU A 49 -18.94 -1.47 -16.32
CA LEU A 49 -19.57 -0.78 -17.44
C LEU A 49 -18.92 0.58 -17.70
N VAL A 50 -19.18 1.13 -18.88
CA VAL A 50 -18.72 2.46 -19.29
C VAL A 50 -19.95 3.27 -19.66
N LEU A 51 -20.09 4.46 -19.08
CA LEU A 51 -21.14 5.40 -19.43
C LEU A 51 -20.86 6.04 -20.81
N ASP A 52 -21.88 6.60 -21.44
CA ASP A 52 -21.78 7.19 -22.79
C ASP A 52 -20.71 8.31 -22.86
N ASN A 53 -20.48 9.01 -21.77
CA ASN A 53 -19.44 10.05 -21.68
C ASN A 53 -18.04 9.51 -21.31
N GLY A 54 -17.88 8.19 -21.13
CA GLY A 54 -16.58 7.55 -20.91
C GLY A 54 -16.23 7.25 -19.46
N ILE A 55 -17.06 7.59 -18.46
CA ILE A 55 -16.85 7.19 -17.06
C ILE A 55 -16.86 5.66 -16.95
N ARG A 56 -15.85 5.10 -16.31
CA ARG A 56 -15.73 3.66 -16.07
C ARG A 56 -16.22 3.31 -14.68
N LEU A 57 -17.23 2.44 -14.61
CA LEU A 57 -17.88 2.03 -13.36
C LEU A 57 -17.50 0.59 -13.01
N TYR A 58 -17.28 0.37 -11.72
CA TYR A 58 -17.04 -0.93 -11.08
C TYR A 58 -18.03 -1.07 -9.93
N LEU A 59 -18.96 -2.00 -10.04
CA LEU A 59 -20.12 -2.09 -9.16
C LEU A 59 -20.19 -3.45 -8.48
N LYS A 60 -20.49 -3.46 -7.19
CA LYS A 60 -20.83 -4.66 -6.46
C LYS A 60 -21.83 -4.37 -5.35
N ALA A 61 -23.08 -4.75 -5.59
CA ALA A 61 -24.12 -4.64 -4.57
C ALA A 61 -23.88 -5.64 -3.43
N ASP A 62 -24.15 -5.18 -2.21
CA ASP A 62 -24.03 -5.91 -0.96
C ASP A 62 -24.98 -5.29 0.06
N ASP A 63 -26.05 -5.99 0.39
CA ASP A 63 -27.14 -5.53 1.26
C ASP A 63 -26.99 -5.96 2.73
N GLU A 64 -25.81 -6.47 3.12
CA GLU A 64 -25.55 -6.90 4.51
C GLU A 64 -25.68 -5.74 5.50
N LEU A 65 -25.23 -4.56 5.11
CA LEU A 65 -25.33 -3.32 5.89
C LEU A 65 -25.94 -2.18 5.05
N PRO A 66 -26.77 -1.30 5.61
CA PRO A 66 -27.36 -0.17 4.89
C PRO A 66 -26.35 0.96 4.66
N LEU A 67 -25.21 0.62 4.08
CA LEU A 67 -24.08 1.51 3.80
C LEU A 67 -23.65 1.39 2.35
N VAL A 68 -23.19 2.50 1.79
CA VAL A 68 -22.57 2.56 0.46
C VAL A 68 -21.20 3.20 0.57
N GLN A 69 -20.24 2.65 -0.14
CA GLN A 69 -18.90 3.20 -0.32
C GLN A 69 -18.65 3.48 -1.79
N VAL A 70 -18.09 4.66 -2.07
CA VAL A 70 -17.76 5.11 -3.42
C VAL A 70 -16.32 5.60 -3.43
N THR A 71 -15.53 5.09 -4.36
CA THR A 71 -14.21 5.65 -4.69
C THR A 71 -14.27 6.21 -6.12
N ALA A 72 -14.00 7.50 -6.26
CA ALA A 72 -13.84 8.14 -7.56
C ALA A 72 -12.36 8.48 -7.79
N MET A 73 -11.78 8.02 -8.89
CA MET A 73 -10.35 8.16 -9.18
C MET A 73 -10.15 8.86 -10.53
N ILE A 74 -9.40 9.95 -10.51
CA ILE A 74 -8.94 10.67 -11.70
C ILE A 74 -7.54 10.15 -12.08
N GLY A 75 -7.35 9.83 -13.35
CA GLY A 75 -6.12 9.24 -13.89
C GLY A 75 -4.96 10.21 -14.08
N SER A 76 -4.78 11.14 -13.15
CA SER A 76 -3.63 12.03 -13.12
C SER A 76 -3.24 12.34 -11.67
N GLY A 77 -1.94 12.51 -11.43
CA GLY A 77 -1.40 12.73 -10.08
C GLY A 77 -0.17 13.61 -10.08
N GLY A 78 0.46 13.71 -8.91
CA GLY A 78 1.53 14.64 -8.61
C GLY A 78 2.78 14.51 -9.49
N ILE A 79 3.02 13.37 -10.13
CA ILE A 79 4.18 13.19 -11.03
C ILE A 79 4.12 14.14 -12.25
N SER A 80 2.93 14.64 -12.58
CA SER A 80 2.74 15.65 -13.63
C SER A 80 3.06 17.08 -13.17
N SER A 81 3.34 17.29 -11.87
CA SER A 81 3.64 18.60 -11.33
C SER A 81 5.09 19.01 -11.62
N PRO A 82 5.35 20.32 -11.90
CA PRO A 82 6.69 20.83 -12.06
C PRO A 82 7.53 20.69 -10.78
N GLU A 83 8.84 20.61 -10.94
CA GLU A 83 9.76 20.43 -9.80
C GLU A 83 9.68 21.57 -8.78
N GLU A 84 9.58 22.81 -9.25
CA GLU A 84 9.45 24.01 -8.41
C GLU A 84 8.16 24.04 -7.59
N LYS A 85 7.22 23.12 -7.85
CA LYS A 85 5.94 22.95 -7.12
C LYS A 85 5.85 21.61 -6.42
N THR A 86 6.98 21.03 -6.02
CA THR A 86 7.00 19.81 -5.21
C THR A 86 6.18 19.99 -3.93
N GLY A 87 5.27 19.04 -3.63
CA GLY A 87 4.24 19.13 -2.58
C GLY A 87 2.87 19.56 -3.10
N PHE A 88 2.74 19.75 -4.42
CA PHE A 88 1.46 20.05 -5.06
C PHE A 88 0.40 19.00 -4.79
N ASP A 89 0.78 17.72 -4.85
CA ASP A 89 -0.07 16.57 -4.58
C ASP A 89 -0.67 16.59 -3.18
N ASP A 90 0.14 16.90 -2.16
CA ASP A 90 -0.33 17.02 -0.78
C ASP A 90 -1.32 18.19 -0.62
N LEU A 91 -0.99 19.37 -1.18
CA LEU A 91 -1.88 20.54 -1.09
C LEU A 91 -3.16 20.34 -1.90
N PHE A 92 -3.06 19.83 -3.13
CA PHE A 92 -4.25 19.53 -3.95
C PHE A 92 -5.14 18.51 -3.25
N GLY A 93 -4.58 17.38 -2.84
CA GLY A 93 -5.30 16.34 -2.13
C GLY A 93 -6.02 16.86 -0.88
N SER A 94 -5.38 17.72 -0.11
CA SER A 94 -5.96 18.32 1.10
C SER A 94 -7.09 19.30 0.78
N VAL A 95 -6.90 20.17 -0.23
CA VAL A 95 -7.82 21.29 -0.51
C VAL A 95 -8.99 20.87 -1.39
N TRP A 96 -8.87 19.84 -2.20
CA TRP A 96 -9.91 19.39 -3.12
C TRP A 96 -11.24 19.15 -2.40
N ARG A 97 -11.23 18.38 -1.31
CA ARG A 97 -12.45 18.16 -0.50
C ARG A 97 -12.73 19.33 0.44
N SER A 98 -11.70 19.89 1.08
CA SER A 98 -11.90 20.88 2.14
C SER A 98 -12.18 22.30 1.62
N GLY A 99 -11.94 22.55 0.34
CA GLY A 99 -12.08 23.87 -0.28
C GLY A 99 -13.49 24.27 -0.71
N GLY A 100 -14.52 23.51 -0.31
CA GLY A 100 -15.91 23.73 -0.76
C GLY A 100 -16.20 23.11 -2.14
N ALA A 101 -17.45 23.03 -2.53
CA ALA A 101 -17.87 22.45 -3.80
C ALA A 101 -19.22 22.99 -4.28
N GLY A 102 -19.34 23.25 -5.58
CA GLY A 102 -20.55 23.82 -6.17
C GLY A 102 -20.89 25.17 -5.52
N ASP A 103 -22.07 25.27 -4.94
CA ASP A 103 -22.54 26.47 -4.25
C ASP A 103 -22.30 26.45 -2.73
N ARG A 104 -21.61 25.40 -2.21
CA ARG A 104 -21.32 25.21 -0.79
C ARG A 104 -19.94 25.77 -0.44
N THR A 105 -19.91 26.66 0.54
CA THR A 105 -18.65 27.06 1.19
C THR A 105 -18.02 25.85 1.92
N PRO A 106 -16.73 25.92 2.29
CA PRO A 106 -16.10 24.88 3.11
C PRO A 106 -16.91 24.46 4.34
N GLU A 107 -17.38 25.45 5.11
CA GLU A 107 -18.15 25.22 6.34
C GLU A 107 -19.51 24.58 6.03
N ALA A 108 -20.22 25.07 5.02
CA ALA A 108 -21.52 24.52 4.61
C ALA A 108 -21.39 23.08 4.09
N LEU A 109 -20.27 22.75 3.43
CA LEU A 109 -19.96 21.39 3.00
C LEU A 109 -19.68 20.48 4.22
N ASP A 110 -18.87 20.95 5.18
CA ASP A 110 -18.55 20.20 6.39
C ASP A 110 -19.83 19.94 7.20
N GLU A 111 -20.66 20.97 7.47
CA GLU A 111 -21.94 20.83 8.18
C GLU A 111 -22.90 19.86 7.47
N TYR A 112 -22.94 19.88 6.14
CA TYR A 112 -23.82 19.00 5.40
C TYR A 112 -23.35 17.53 5.42
N LEU A 113 -22.04 17.27 5.34
CA LEU A 113 -21.48 15.93 5.51
C LEU A 113 -21.73 15.39 6.93
N ASP A 114 -21.56 16.23 7.94
CA ASP A 114 -21.86 15.86 9.34
C ASP A 114 -23.35 15.54 9.51
N PHE A 115 -24.25 16.31 8.91
CA PHE A 115 -25.69 16.03 8.92
C PHE A 115 -26.04 14.68 8.30
N LEU A 116 -25.37 14.31 7.19
CA LEU A 116 -25.55 13.02 6.53
C LEU A 116 -24.83 11.87 7.28
N ALA A 117 -24.02 12.17 8.30
CA ALA A 117 -23.07 11.25 8.89
C ALA A 117 -22.18 10.56 7.81
N ALA A 118 -21.84 11.32 6.77
CA ALA A 118 -21.03 10.87 5.65
C ALA A 118 -19.55 11.15 5.92
N ASN A 119 -18.70 10.21 5.54
CA ASN A 119 -17.25 10.43 5.52
C ASN A 119 -16.83 10.63 4.06
N LEU A 120 -16.20 11.77 3.78
CA LEU A 120 -15.67 12.08 2.47
C LEU A 120 -14.25 12.61 2.63
N SER A 121 -13.30 11.97 1.96
CA SER A 121 -11.90 12.34 1.94
C SER A 121 -11.38 12.49 0.52
N SER A 122 -10.32 13.27 0.36
CA SER A 122 -9.59 13.42 -0.90
C SER A 122 -8.10 13.20 -0.70
N SER A 123 -7.44 12.69 -1.72
CA SER A 123 -6.00 12.47 -1.73
C SER A 123 -5.47 12.54 -3.16
N MET A 124 -4.18 12.83 -3.30
CA MET A 124 -3.49 12.71 -4.59
C MET A 124 -2.18 11.96 -4.38
N GLY A 125 -1.99 10.90 -5.16
CA GLY A 125 -0.75 10.16 -5.24
C GLY A 125 0.04 10.51 -6.51
N PRO A 126 1.13 9.78 -6.78
CA PRO A 126 1.94 10.04 -7.97
C PRO A 126 1.17 9.95 -9.29
N TYR A 127 0.23 9.03 -9.41
CA TYR A 127 -0.42 8.66 -10.68
C TYR A 127 -1.90 8.97 -10.77
N SER A 128 -2.56 9.25 -9.65
CA SER A 128 -4.00 9.48 -9.59
C SER A 128 -4.38 10.38 -8.43
N ALA A 129 -5.48 11.11 -8.59
CA ALA A 129 -6.20 11.77 -7.51
C ALA A 129 -7.47 10.97 -7.19
N GLN A 130 -7.91 10.96 -5.93
CA GLN A 130 -8.98 10.10 -5.45
C GLN A 130 -9.88 10.81 -4.44
N LEU A 131 -11.20 10.56 -4.57
CA LEU A 131 -12.22 10.85 -3.55
C LEU A 131 -12.76 9.53 -3.01
N ASP A 132 -12.85 9.42 -1.69
CA ASP A 132 -13.47 8.30 -1.02
C ASP A 132 -14.66 8.78 -0.19
N LEU A 133 -15.85 8.26 -0.50
CA LEU A 133 -17.11 8.59 0.14
C LEU A 133 -17.71 7.34 0.79
N SER A 134 -18.12 7.47 2.06
CA SER A 134 -18.87 6.43 2.78
C SER A 134 -20.07 7.07 3.46
N LEU A 135 -21.27 6.49 3.26
CA LEU A 135 -22.52 7.04 3.78
C LEU A 135 -23.60 5.95 3.87
N ARG A 136 -24.74 6.31 4.46
CA ARG A 136 -25.91 5.43 4.50
C ARG A 136 -26.54 5.32 3.11
N SER A 137 -27.08 4.13 2.80
CA SER A 137 -27.79 3.87 1.52
C SER A 137 -28.89 4.88 1.22
N ALA A 138 -29.65 5.27 2.23
CA ALA A 138 -30.74 6.22 2.09
C ALA A 138 -30.28 7.63 1.61
N ASP A 139 -29.03 7.99 1.87
CA ASP A 139 -28.45 9.29 1.55
C ASP A 139 -27.61 9.27 0.26
N LEU A 140 -27.55 8.13 -0.45
CA LEU A 140 -26.74 7.95 -1.65
C LEU A 140 -26.94 9.04 -2.71
N PRO A 141 -28.16 9.46 -3.07
CA PRO A 141 -28.34 10.54 -4.04
C PRO A 141 -27.71 11.88 -3.59
N ALA A 142 -27.82 12.21 -2.30
CA ALA A 142 -27.22 13.42 -1.74
C ALA A 142 -25.67 13.34 -1.74
N GLY A 143 -25.11 12.19 -1.39
CA GLY A 143 -23.68 11.95 -1.42
C GLY A 143 -23.09 12.00 -2.83
N LEU A 144 -23.78 11.42 -3.82
CA LEU A 144 -23.37 11.49 -5.22
C LEU A 144 -23.45 12.92 -5.78
N SER A 145 -24.43 13.72 -5.36
CA SER A 145 -24.49 15.14 -5.74
C SER A 145 -23.29 15.94 -5.20
N ILE A 146 -22.85 15.67 -3.93
CA ILE A 146 -21.63 16.28 -3.38
C ILE A 146 -20.39 15.82 -4.16
N LEU A 147 -20.29 14.51 -4.44
CA LEU A 147 -19.19 13.94 -5.20
C LEU A 147 -19.08 14.59 -6.58
N SER A 148 -20.22 14.77 -7.25
CA SER A 148 -20.30 15.44 -8.56
C SER A 148 -19.89 16.90 -8.47
N ASP A 149 -20.30 17.64 -7.44
CA ASP A 149 -19.86 19.01 -7.24
C ASP A 149 -18.34 19.11 -7.07
N LEU A 150 -17.72 18.18 -6.33
CA LEU A 150 -16.27 18.13 -6.18
C LEU A 150 -15.54 17.75 -7.47
N LEU A 151 -16.14 16.90 -8.30
CA LEU A 151 -15.57 16.51 -9.59
C LEU A 151 -15.70 17.62 -10.65
N LEU A 152 -16.81 18.35 -10.65
CA LEU A 152 -17.15 19.33 -11.70
C LEU A 152 -16.80 20.77 -11.30
N ARG A 153 -16.97 21.11 -10.03
CA ARG A 153 -16.92 22.49 -9.54
C ARG A 153 -16.29 22.58 -8.15
N PRO A 154 -15.03 22.09 -7.95
CA PRO A 154 -14.35 22.24 -6.67
C PRO A 154 -14.10 23.72 -6.37
N GLY A 155 -14.32 24.13 -5.12
CA GLY A 155 -14.18 25.52 -4.72
C GLY A 155 -12.73 25.99 -4.64
N PHE A 156 -11.83 25.12 -4.25
CA PHE A 156 -10.41 25.43 -3.98
C PHE A 156 -10.26 26.73 -3.20
N ASP A 157 -10.95 26.82 -2.05
CA ASP A 157 -10.97 28.00 -1.20
C ASP A 157 -9.54 28.43 -0.82
N SER A 158 -9.28 29.74 -0.92
CA SER A 158 -7.93 30.30 -0.70
C SER A 158 -7.48 30.22 0.77
N GLU A 159 -8.40 30.33 1.74
CA GLU A 159 -8.06 30.23 3.16
C GLU A 159 -7.76 28.77 3.53
N ARG A 160 -8.48 27.80 2.93
CA ARG A 160 -8.20 26.37 3.09
C ARG A 160 -6.85 25.98 2.45
N LEU A 161 -6.49 26.57 1.30
CA LEU A 161 -5.17 26.37 0.70
C LEU A 161 -4.05 26.93 1.63
N GLU A 162 -4.26 28.11 2.18
CA GLU A 162 -3.28 28.69 3.10
C GLU A 162 -3.14 27.86 4.39
N LEU A 163 -4.25 27.34 4.93
CA LEU A 163 -4.23 26.43 6.07
C LEU A 163 -3.47 25.13 5.74
N ALA A 164 -3.73 24.51 4.61
CA ALA A 164 -3.03 23.31 4.16
C ALA A 164 -1.52 23.59 3.99
N ARG A 165 -1.14 24.75 3.43
CA ARG A 165 0.25 25.20 3.30
C ARG A 165 0.92 25.34 4.66
N LEU A 166 0.29 25.99 5.63
CA LEU A 166 0.82 26.12 6.98
C LEU A 166 1.02 24.76 7.66
N GLN A 167 0.09 23.83 7.47
CA GLN A 167 0.21 22.45 7.97
C GLN A 167 1.38 21.71 7.30
N ALA A 168 1.55 21.84 6.00
CA ALA A 168 2.67 21.26 5.27
C ALA A 168 4.01 21.86 5.71
N GLN A 169 4.10 23.17 5.93
CA GLN A 169 5.29 23.83 6.46
C GLN A 169 5.62 23.37 7.89
N GLU A 170 4.60 23.18 8.75
CA GLU A 170 4.84 22.64 10.09
C GLU A 170 5.31 21.18 10.03
N HIS A 171 4.80 20.39 9.08
CA HIS A 171 5.32 19.04 8.83
C HIS A 171 6.79 19.08 8.38
N LEU A 172 7.16 20.01 7.50
CA LEU A 172 8.57 20.22 7.10
C LEU A 172 9.48 20.57 8.28
N ARG A 173 9.04 21.44 9.19
CA ARG A 173 9.82 21.78 10.38
C ARG A 173 10.10 20.58 11.27
N ARG A 174 9.15 19.63 11.31
CA ARG A 174 9.24 18.40 12.10
C ARG A 174 9.80 17.20 11.32
N GLN A 175 10.15 17.37 10.05
CA GLN A 175 10.61 16.27 9.20
C GLN A 175 11.85 15.54 9.74
N ASN A 176 12.61 16.21 10.62
CA ASN A 176 13.81 15.68 11.26
C ASN A 176 13.59 15.19 12.70
N ASP A 177 12.33 15.09 13.19
CA ASP A 177 12.07 14.63 14.55
C ASP A 177 12.13 13.09 14.65
N ASN A 178 11.66 12.38 13.63
CA ASN A 178 11.59 10.92 13.64
C ASN A 178 12.73 10.31 12.79
N PRO A 179 13.60 9.46 13.38
CA PRO A 179 14.73 8.87 12.66
C PRO A 179 14.30 7.96 11.50
N GLY A 180 13.21 7.23 11.63
CA GLY A 180 12.68 6.38 10.55
C GLY A 180 12.19 7.21 9.35
N SER A 181 11.55 8.36 9.60
CA SER A 181 11.13 9.30 8.54
C SER A 181 12.33 9.92 7.82
N ILE A 182 13.35 10.29 8.56
CA ILE A 182 14.64 10.80 8.01
C ILE A 182 15.26 9.71 7.12
N SER A 183 15.42 8.50 7.65
CA SER A 183 16.03 7.38 6.92
C SER A 183 15.29 7.09 5.62
N ARG A 184 13.95 7.09 5.66
CA ARG A 184 13.13 6.84 4.47
C ARG A 184 13.28 7.94 3.44
N ARG A 185 13.23 9.22 3.84
CA ARG A 185 13.40 10.38 2.95
C ARG A 185 14.75 10.35 2.25
N LEU A 186 15.84 10.17 3.00
CA LEU A 186 17.19 10.08 2.47
C LEU A 186 17.35 8.88 1.52
N LEU A 187 16.78 7.73 1.86
CA LEU A 187 16.81 6.56 1.01
C LEU A 187 16.06 6.78 -0.30
N MET A 188 14.85 7.35 -0.25
CA MET A 188 14.06 7.62 -1.47
C MET A 188 14.77 8.64 -2.36
N LYS A 189 15.38 9.68 -1.81
CA LYS A 189 16.20 10.64 -2.54
C LYS A 189 17.41 9.96 -3.21
N ALA A 190 18.06 9.01 -2.55
CA ALA A 190 19.19 8.27 -3.10
C ALA A 190 18.77 7.28 -4.20
N LEU A 191 17.62 6.64 -4.06
CA LEU A 191 17.11 5.67 -5.04
C LEU A 191 16.51 6.32 -6.29
N TYR A 192 15.98 7.54 -6.16
CA TYR A 192 15.31 8.27 -7.24
C TYR A 192 15.90 9.67 -7.41
N PRO A 193 17.22 9.77 -7.70
CA PRO A 193 17.85 11.09 -7.86
C PRO A 193 17.22 11.84 -9.03
N ASP A 194 17.00 13.15 -8.85
CA ASP A 194 16.41 14.04 -9.85
C ASP A 194 15.03 13.59 -10.40
N HIS A 195 14.34 12.73 -9.66
CA HIS A 195 13.04 12.20 -10.06
C HIS A 195 11.96 12.55 -9.03
N TYR A 196 10.69 12.72 -9.48
CA TYR A 196 9.55 13.03 -8.63
C TYR A 196 9.47 12.12 -7.38
N LEU A 197 9.68 10.81 -7.54
CA LEU A 197 9.58 9.84 -6.44
C LEU A 197 10.63 10.02 -5.34
N GLY A 198 11.71 10.75 -5.61
CA GLY A 198 12.77 11.07 -4.64
C GLY A 198 12.73 12.52 -4.15
N ARG A 199 11.85 13.36 -4.71
CA ARG A 199 11.76 14.79 -4.31
C ARG A 199 11.13 14.93 -2.94
N THR A 200 11.54 15.99 -2.25
CA THR A 200 10.95 16.43 -0.98
C THR A 200 10.51 17.88 -1.15
N ALA A 201 9.33 18.21 -0.66
CA ALA A 201 8.85 19.59 -0.65
C ALA A 201 9.78 20.49 0.15
N THR A 202 9.85 21.76 -0.23
CA THR A 202 10.57 22.82 0.47
C THR A 202 9.60 23.95 0.82
N GLU A 203 10.02 24.86 1.73
CA GLU A 203 9.22 26.06 2.00
C GLU A 203 9.01 26.88 0.71
N GLN A 204 10.02 26.94 -0.16
CA GLN A 204 9.96 27.65 -1.43
C GLN A 204 8.97 26.96 -2.40
N SER A 205 9.05 25.64 -2.56
CA SER A 205 8.15 24.93 -3.47
C SER A 205 6.69 25.00 -3.01
N LEU A 206 6.43 24.87 -1.70
CA LEU A 206 5.10 25.05 -1.14
C LEU A 206 4.56 26.47 -1.34
N ALA A 207 5.42 27.50 -1.18
CA ALA A 207 5.04 28.90 -1.39
C ALA A 207 4.75 29.21 -2.87
N ALA A 208 5.37 28.47 -3.81
CA ALA A 208 5.17 28.63 -5.24
C ALA A 208 3.81 28.09 -5.75
N ILE A 209 3.15 27.23 -4.98
CA ILE A 209 1.86 26.65 -5.35
C ILE A 209 0.75 27.66 -5.08
N THR A 210 -0.03 27.99 -6.08
CA THR A 210 -1.14 28.94 -6.02
C THR A 210 -2.48 28.25 -6.18
N ARG A 211 -3.58 28.94 -5.82
CA ARG A 211 -4.93 28.46 -6.11
C ARG A 211 -5.13 28.23 -7.62
N GLN A 212 -4.56 29.07 -8.47
CA GLN A 212 -4.67 28.93 -9.92
C GLN A 212 -4.05 27.61 -10.40
N ASP A 213 -2.96 27.14 -9.78
CA ASP A 213 -2.39 25.84 -10.14
C ASP A 213 -3.34 24.67 -9.85
N LEU A 214 -4.12 24.75 -8.76
CA LEU A 214 -5.12 23.74 -8.45
C LEU A 214 -6.25 23.74 -9.50
N VAL A 215 -6.70 24.94 -9.89
CA VAL A 215 -7.72 25.13 -10.94
C VAL A 215 -7.18 24.63 -12.29
N ASP A 216 -5.97 25.03 -12.68
CA ASP A 216 -5.37 24.64 -13.96
C ASP A 216 -5.19 23.10 -14.05
N PHE A 217 -4.79 22.47 -12.94
CA PHE A 217 -4.71 21.00 -12.87
C PHE A 217 -6.08 20.36 -13.02
N HIS A 218 -7.09 20.86 -12.31
CA HIS A 218 -8.45 20.38 -12.44
C HIS A 218 -8.96 20.53 -13.89
N ASP A 219 -8.84 21.71 -14.48
CA ASP A 219 -9.33 22.00 -15.83
C ASP A 219 -8.62 21.14 -16.91
N THR A 220 -7.37 20.75 -16.63
CA THR A 220 -6.56 19.93 -17.56
C THR A 220 -6.89 18.45 -17.50
N TYR A 221 -7.09 17.91 -16.30
CA TYR A 221 -7.10 16.46 -16.10
C TYR A 221 -8.46 15.89 -15.70
N PHE A 222 -9.40 16.72 -15.22
CA PHE A 222 -10.70 16.25 -14.80
C PHE A 222 -11.65 16.20 -15.99
N ALA A 223 -11.88 14.99 -16.46
CA ALA A 223 -12.80 14.70 -17.54
C ALA A 223 -13.44 13.32 -17.32
N PRO A 224 -14.68 13.09 -17.82
CA PRO A 224 -15.37 11.83 -17.60
C PRO A 224 -14.64 10.64 -18.22
N ASN A 225 -13.97 10.81 -19.35
CA ASN A 225 -13.15 9.78 -19.98
C ASN A 225 -11.83 9.50 -19.24
N ASN A 226 -11.50 10.28 -18.21
CA ASN A 226 -10.36 10.09 -17.28
C ASN A 226 -10.81 9.77 -15.85
N LEU A 227 -12.06 9.28 -15.68
CA LEU A 227 -12.66 8.98 -14.37
C LEU A 227 -13.03 7.49 -14.27
N TRP A 228 -12.63 6.89 -13.16
CA TRP A 228 -13.02 5.55 -12.70
C TRP A 228 -13.79 5.68 -11.40
N ILE A 229 -14.93 5.01 -11.29
CA ILE A 229 -15.75 5.01 -10.07
C ILE A 229 -15.99 3.56 -9.63
N ALA A 230 -15.63 3.24 -8.39
CA ALA A 230 -15.98 2.00 -7.72
C ALA A 230 -17.10 2.26 -6.72
N VAL A 231 -18.18 1.47 -6.78
CA VAL A 231 -19.31 1.56 -5.85
C VAL A 231 -19.60 0.19 -5.27
N SER A 232 -19.73 0.12 -3.95
CA SER A 232 -20.12 -1.10 -3.24
C SER A 232 -21.08 -0.81 -2.10
N GLY A 233 -21.85 -1.79 -1.71
CA GLY A 233 -22.78 -1.73 -0.58
C GLY A 233 -24.25 -1.85 -1.00
N ASP A 234 -25.15 -1.36 -0.15
CA ASP A 234 -26.57 -1.49 -0.32
C ASP A 234 -27.11 -0.39 -1.27
N PHE A 235 -27.17 -0.69 -2.54
CA PHE A 235 -27.74 0.20 -3.56
C PHE A 235 -28.54 -0.60 -4.61
N ASP A 236 -29.59 0.02 -5.13
CA ASP A 236 -30.25 -0.44 -6.33
C ASP A 236 -29.48 0.04 -7.57
N ARG A 237 -29.15 -0.90 -8.45
CA ARG A 237 -28.30 -0.65 -9.63
C ARG A 237 -28.88 0.41 -10.57
N ASP A 238 -30.17 0.28 -10.87
CA ASP A 238 -30.80 1.15 -11.88
C ASP A 238 -30.95 2.58 -11.31
N THR A 239 -31.32 2.69 -10.04
CA THR A 239 -31.35 3.96 -9.31
C THR A 239 -29.96 4.61 -9.24
N LEU A 240 -28.91 3.85 -8.97
CA LEU A 240 -27.52 4.36 -8.98
C LEU A 240 -27.14 4.93 -10.34
N LEU A 241 -27.43 4.21 -11.42
CA LEU A 241 -27.13 4.65 -12.78
C LEU A 241 -27.94 5.86 -13.18
N GLU A 242 -29.22 5.94 -12.78
CA GLU A 242 -30.06 7.11 -13.01
C GLU A 242 -29.46 8.36 -12.34
N VAL A 243 -29.05 8.25 -11.06
CA VAL A 243 -28.45 9.36 -10.34
C VAL A 243 -27.10 9.75 -10.95
N LEU A 244 -26.22 8.79 -11.27
CA LEU A 244 -24.93 9.08 -11.89
C LEU A 244 -25.10 9.77 -13.26
N ASN A 245 -26.04 9.30 -14.09
CA ASN A 245 -26.32 9.91 -15.36
C ASN A 245 -26.90 11.34 -15.21
N LYS A 246 -27.77 11.56 -14.23
CA LYS A 246 -28.33 12.88 -13.94
C LYS A 246 -27.23 13.86 -13.50
N GLU A 247 -26.31 13.43 -12.62
CA GLU A 247 -25.32 14.32 -12.01
C GLU A 247 -24.08 14.51 -12.90
N LEU A 248 -23.67 13.47 -13.67
CA LEU A 248 -22.42 13.45 -14.43
C LEU A 248 -22.60 13.20 -15.93
N GLY A 249 -23.81 12.81 -16.41
CA GLY A 249 -24.03 12.37 -17.79
C GLY A 249 -23.77 13.44 -18.84
N ASP A 250 -24.08 14.69 -18.52
CA ASP A 250 -23.88 15.86 -19.42
C ASP A 250 -22.42 16.39 -19.40
N TRP A 251 -21.53 15.80 -18.58
CA TRP A 251 -20.12 16.19 -18.54
C TRP A 251 -19.42 15.80 -19.84
N PRO A 252 -18.93 16.77 -20.65
CA PRO A 252 -18.34 16.47 -21.94
C PRO A 252 -16.96 15.80 -21.78
N GLN A 253 -16.62 14.88 -22.67
CA GLN A 253 -15.27 14.30 -22.73
C GLN A 253 -14.22 15.39 -22.96
N GLY A 254 -13.05 15.21 -22.32
CA GLY A 254 -11.91 16.10 -22.44
C GLY A 254 -10.78 15.50 -23.26
N ASP A 255 -9.93 16.36 -23.81
CA ASP A 255 -8.64 15.96 -24.39
C ASP A 255 -7.57 15.96 -23.27
N VAL A 256 -7.56 14.85 -22.51
CA VAL A 256 -6.69 14.71 -21.34
C VAL A 256 -5.29 14.32 -21.82
N PRO A 257 -4.24 15.12 -21.49
CA PRO A 257 -2.89 14.79 -21.89
C PRO A 257 -2.39 13.51 -21.18
N GLU A 258 -1.65 12.68 -21.92
CA GLU A 258 -1.04 11.50 -21.35
C GLU A 258 0.01 11.87 -20.30
N GLN A 259 -0.06 11.20 -19.15
CA GLN A 259 0.88 11.42 -18.05
C GLN A 259 2.29 10.99 -18.46
N GLN A 260 3.21 11.94 -18.52
CA GLN A 260 4.61 11.65 -18.82
C GLN A 260 5.30 11.01 -17.61
N LEU A 261 5.93 9.88 -17.83
CA LEU A 261 6.66 9.13 -16.81
C LEU A 261 8.16 9.17 -17.12
N PRO A 262 8.92 10.11 -16.51
CA PRO A 262 10.37 10.12 -16.69
C PRO A 262 10.97 8.78 -16.26
N PRO A 263 11.95 8.25 -17.00
CA PRO A 263 12.60 6.99 -16.64
C PRO A 263 13.37 7.15 -15.32
N VAL A 264 13.26 6.14 -14.45
CA VAL A 264 14.05 6.05 -13.24
C VAL A 264 15.44 5.54 -13.57
N LYS A 265 16.48 6.26 -13.15
CA LYS A 265 17.88 5.84 -13.29
C LYS A 265 18.33 5.18 -11.97
N ALA A 266 18.82 3.94 -12.06
CA ALA A 266 19.41 3.28 -10.90
C ALA A 266 20.67 4.03 -10.42
N PRO A 267 20.94 4.05 -9.12
CA PRO A 267 22.23 4.52 -8.59
C PRO A 267 23.39 3.72 -9.20
N ASP A 268 24.46 4.43 -9.62
CA ASP A 268 25.61 3.80 -10.30
C ASP A 268 26.46 2.98 -9.31
N ALA A 269 26.48 3.35 -8.01
CA ALA A 269 27.26 2.69 -6.97
C ALA A 269 26.59 2.83 -5.60
N GLY A 270 26.88 1.89 -4.71
CA GLY A 270 26.44 1.94 -3.33
C GLY A 270 27.17 2.98 -2.52
N LEU A 271 26.50 3.51 -1.50
CA LEU A 271 27.07 4.44 -0.54
C LEU A 271 26.39 4.32 0.83
N ILE A 272 27.04 4.82 1.87
CA ILE A 272 26.49 4.98 3.21
C ILE A 272 26.25 6.46 3.47
N GLN A 273 24.99 6.84 3.70
CA GLN A 273 24.60 8.14 4.20
C GLN A 273 24.47 8.08 5.71
N LEU A 274 25.20 8.94 6.40
CA LEU A 274 25.23 9.03 7.86
C LEU A 274 24.64 10.35 8.30
N ALA A 275 23.44 10.32 8.86
CA ALA A 275 22.79 11.48 9.46
C ALA A 275 22.94 11.42 10.98
N ALA A 276 23.78 12.29 11.52
CA ALA A 276 24.09 12.33 12.94
C ALA A 276 22.90 12.87 13.76
N LYS A 277 22.46 12.07 14.74
CA LYS A 277 21.47 12.46 15.77
C LYS A 277 21.86 11.85 17.11
N ASP A 278 21.77 12.64 18.18
CA ASP A 278 21.95 12.14 19.54
C ASP A 278 20.74 11.34 19.98
N LEU A 279 20.75 10.04 19.66
CA LEU A 279 19.70 9.07 19.91
C LEU A 279 20.29 7.79 20.52
N PRO A 280 19.56 7.09 21.39
CA PRO A 280 20.02 5.83 21.99
C PRO A 280 20.02 4.66 21.01
N GLN A 281 19.36 4.79 19.87
CA GLN A 281 19.25 3.79 18.82
C GLN A 281 19.50 4.43 17.45
N THR A 282 20.02 3.63 16.53
CA THR A 282 20.24 4.02 15.13
C THR A 282 19.21 3.28 14.24
N SER A 283 18.53 4.05 13.41
CA SER A 283 17.74 3.52 12.30
C SER A 283 18.68 3.16 11.15
N ILE A 284 18.56 1.94 10.64
CA ILE A 284 19.33 1.39 9.52
C ILE A 284 18.35 1.06 8.40
N LEU A 285 18.52 1.67 7.23
CA LEU A 285 17.84 1.26 6.00
C LEU A 285 18.87 0.90 4.94
N ILE A 286 18.63 -0.18 4.23
CA ILE A 286 19.37 -0.59 3.04
C ILE A 286 18.38 -0.65 1.89
N GLY A 287 18.67 -0.02 0.77
CA GLY A 287 17.79 -0.04 -0.38
C GLY A 287 18.49 -0.13 -1.72
N ASP A 288 17.76 -0.57 -2.73
CA ASP A 288 18.12 -0.54 -4.14
C ASP A 288 16.83 -0.34 -4.96
N LEU A 289 16.95 -0.06 -6.26
CA LEU A 289 15.80 -0.14 -7.14
C LEU A 289 15.39 -1.60 -7.33
N GLY A 290 14.11 -1.86 -7.17
CA GLY A 290 13.50 -3.15 -7.46
C GLY A 290 12.97 -3.21 -8.90
N LEU A 291 11.71 -3.59 -9.06
CA LEU A 291 11.10 -3.89 -10.35
C LEU A 291 9.71 -3.29 -10.49
N SER A 292 9.23 -3.22 -11.72
CA SER A 292 7.84 -2.86 -12.04
C SER A 292 6.98 -4.11 -12.31
N LYS A 293 5.67 -3.91 -12.44
CA LYS A 293 4.69 -4.97 -12.68
C LYS A 293 4.88 -5.73 -14.00
N GLU A 294 5.54 -5.10 -14.96
CA GLU A 294 5.85 -5.71 -16.28
C GLU A 294 6.93 -6.80 -16.17
N ASN A 295 7.73 -6.75 -15.11
CA ASN A 295 8.77 -7.75 -14.92
C ASN A 295 8.15 -9.10 -14.51
N PRO A 296 8.38 -10.19 -15.27
CA PRO A 296 7.81 -11.51 -14.99
C PRO A 296 8.30 -12.09 -13.65
N ASP A 297 9.43 -11.62 -13.14
CA ASP A 297 10.04 -12.10 -11.89
C ASP A 297 9.37 -11.57 -10.63
N GLN A 298 8.34 -10.72 -10.76
CA GLN A 298 7.64 -10.17 -9.62
C GLN A 298 7.16 -11.22 -8.60
N TYR A 299 6.80 -12.43 -9.06
CA TYR A 299 6.34 -13.52 -8.19
C TYR A 299 7.50 -14.20 -7.45
N ALA A 300 8.61 -14.43 -8.14
CA ALA A 300 9.81 -14.98 -7.53
C ALA A 300 10.42 -14.00 -6.50
N VAL A 301 10.42 -12.70 -6.81
CA VAL A 301 10.85 -11.63 -5.89
C VAL A 301 9.96 -11.55 -4.65
N ARG A 302 8.65 -11.77 -4.78
CA ARG A 302 7.74 -11.83 -3.61
C ARG A 302 8.09 -13.01 -2.68
N VAL A 303 8.38 -14.18 -3.25
CA VAL A 303 8.80 -15.36 -2.49
C VAL A 303 10.16 -15.11 -1.84
N LEU A 304 11.15 -14.60 -2.58
CA LEU A 304 12.44 -14.17 -2.05
C LEU A 304 12.28 -13.23 -0.86
N ASN A 305 11.48 -12.19 -1.02
CA ASN A 305 11.25 -11.21 0.04
C ASN A 305 10.63 -11.81 1.30
N TYR A 306 9.68 -12.73 1.15
CA TYR A 306 9.10 -13.43 2.29
C TYR A 306 10.18 -14.15 3.11
N ILE A 307 11.09 -14.85 2.43
CA ILE A 307 12.19 -15.57 3.07
C ILE A 307 13.20 -14.59 3.69
N LEU A 308 13.54 -13.50 3.01
CA LEU A 308 14.52 -12.53 3.49
C LEU A 308 14.05 -11.81 4.76
N GLY A 309 12.95 -11.05 4.69
CA GLY A 309 12.49 -10.18 5.78
C GLY A 309 10.98 -9.94 5.82
N GLY A 310 10.23 -10.28 4.74
CA GLY A 310 8.80 -10.04 4.63
C GLY A 310 7.92 -11.05 5.36
N GLY A 311 8.44 -12.22 5.70
CA GLY A 311 7.70 -13.30 6.39
C GLY A 311 7.61 -13.16 7.92
N GLY A 312 7.87 -11.97 8.47
CA GLY A 312 7.85 -11.74 9.91
C GLY A 312 8.80 -12.69 10.64
N PHE A 313 8.33 -13.36 11.69
CA PHE A 313 9.16 -14.29 12.48
C PHE A 313 9.70 -15.49 11.71
N ASN A 314 9.12 -15.81 10.58
CA ASN A 314 9.57 -16.90 9.70
C ASN A 314 10.71 -16.47 8.77
N SER A 315 10.97 -15.16 8.65
CA SER A 315 12.02 -14.64 7.78
C SER A 315 13.42 -14.80 8.40
N ARG A 316 14.45 -14.87 7.53
CA ARG A 316 15.84 -14.96 7.97
C ARG A 316 16.28 -13.75 8.78
N MET A 317 15.90 -12.53 8.38
CA MET A 317 16.26 -11.32 9.11
C MET A 317 15.70 -11.33 10.53
N MET A 318 14.42 -11.62 10.74
CA MET A 318 13.84 -11.67 12.07
C MET A 318 14.44 -12.79 12.93
N ARG A 319 14.66 -13.96 12.33
CA ARG A 319 15.26 -15.09 13.03
C ARG A 319 16.69 -14.79 13.50
N GLU A 320 17.54 -14.28 12.60
CA GLU A 320 18.95 -14.08 12.91
C GLU A 320 19.21 -12.81 13.72
N ILE A 321 18.61 -11.67 13.35
CA ILE A 321 18.87 -10.38 13.98
C ILE A 321 18.17 -10.27 15.34
N ARG A 322 16.88 -10.67 15.40
CA ARG A 322 16.09 -10.58 16.62
C ARG A 322 16.23 -11.80 17.51
N SER A 323 15.84 -13.00 16.98
CA SER A 323 15.66 -14.17 17.84
C SER A 323 16.97 -14.78 18.27
N ASN A 324 17.95 -14.91 17.36
CA ASN A 324 19.21 -15.59 17.65
C ASN A 324 20.26 -14.66 18.27
N ARG A 325 20.36 -13.40 17.80
CA ARG A 325 21.40 -12.47 18.23
C ARG A 325 20.90 -11.35 19.15
N GLY A 326 19.59 -11.09 19.21
CA GLY A 326 19.02 -10.04 20.07
C GLY A 326 19.51 -8.63 19.76
N LEU A 327 19.95 -8.38 18.50
CA LEU A 327 20.51 -7.10 18.09
C LEU A 327 19.43 -6.03 17.95
N ALA A 328 18.20 -6.41 17.53
CA ALA A 328 17.12 -5.51 17.29
C ALA A 328 15.77 -6.10 17.69
N TYR A 329 14.77 -5.26 17.94
CA TYR A 329 13.39 -5.68 18.21
C TYR A 329 12.66 -6.12 16.94
N SER A 330 12.96 -5.49 15.80
CA SER A 330 12.38 -5.81 14.50
C SER A 330 13.44 -5.73 13.40
N ALA A 331 13.31 -6.61 12.42
CA ALA A 331 14.06 -6.56 11.18
C ALA A 331 13.15 -7.02 10.05
N TYR A 332 13.12 -6.30 8.94
CA TYR A 332 12.17 -6.53 7.86
C TYR A 332 12.78 -6.22 6.49
N SER A 333 12.14 -6.73 5.45
CA SER A 333 12.37 -6.27 4.08
C SER A 333 11.06 -6.22 3.30
N TYR A 334 11.04 -5.40 2.26
CA TYR A 334 9.98 -5.42 1.27
C TYR A 334 10.51 -5.06 -0.12
N PHE A 335 9.89 -5.63 -1.14
CA PHE A 335 9.97 -5.19 -2.51
C PHE A 335 8.62 -4.56 -2.86
N GLN A 336 8.61 -3.29 -3.14
CA GLN A 336 7.44 -2.64 -3.71
C GLN A 336 7.48 -2.84 -5.22
N VAL A 337 6.70 -3.80 -5.73
CA VAL A 337 6.53 -3.94 -7.19
C VAL A 337 5.85 -2.68 -7.72
N GLY A 338 6.57 -1.91 -8.51
CA GLY A 338 6.07 -0.62 -8.99
C GLY A 338 4.96 -0.80 -10.02
N ARG A 339 3.95 0.05 -9.95
CA ARG A 339 2.75 -0.06 -10.82
C ARG A 339 2.99 0.52 -12.23
N ARG A 340 3.85 1.52 -12.35
CA ARG A 340 4.23 2.16 -13.63
C ARG A 340 5.74 2.28 -13.80
N LEU A 341 6.46 2.54 -12.71
CA LEU A 341 7.92 2.68 -12.66
C LEU A 341 8.48 1.65 -11.67
N PRO A 342 9.78 1.28 -11.75
CA PRO A 342 10.39 0.40 -10.75
C PRO A 342 10.20 0.94 -9.33
N GLY A 343 9.69 0.11 -8.44
CA GLY A 343 9.56 0.44 -7.03
C GLY A 343 10.84 0.09 -6.26
N PRO A 344 10.98 0.51 -4.99
CA PRO A 344 12.17 0.24 -4.19
C PRO A 344 12.18 -1.17 -3.61
N PHE A 345 13.37 -1.72 -3.46
CA PHE A 345 13.70 -2.73 -2.47
C PHE A 345 14.20 -2.02 -1.21
N VAL A 346 13.72 -2.43 -0.05
CA VAL A 346 14.15 -1.88 1.24
C VAL A 346 14.28 -3.01 2.26
N ALA A 347 15.39 -3.01 3.00
CA ALA A 347 15.56 -3.78 4.22
C ALA A 347 15.87 -2.83 5.38
N GLY A 348 15.26 -3.05 6.54
CA GLY A 348 15.36 -2.13 7.66
C GLY A 348 15.41 -2.80 9.01
N THR A 349 16.07 -2.12 9.94
CA THR A 349 16.10 -2.47 11.37
C THR A 349 16.45 -1.24 12.20
N GLU A 350 16.12 -1.27 13.48
CA GLU A 350 16.52 -0.25 14.44
C GLU A 350 17.22 -0.95 15.62
N THR A 351 18.42 -0.46 15.98
CA THR A 351 19.27 -1.11 16.96
C THR A 351 20.01 -0.11 17.86
N LYS A 352 20.54 -0.56 18.98
CA LYS A 352 21.42 0.26 19.81
C LYS A 352 22.66 0.66 19.02
N ASN A 353 23.22 1.86 19.28
CA ASN A 353 24.36 2.39 18.55
C ASN A 353 25.55 1.40 18.53
N VAL A 354 25.91 0.81 19.66
CA VAL A 354 26.98 -0.22 19.75
C VAL A 354 26.73 -1.48 18.92
N SER A 355 25.49 -1.71 18.47
CA SER A 355 25.08 -2.88 17.68
C SER A 355 24.88 -2.56 16.19
N VAL A 356 25.12 -1.33 15.75
CA VAL A 356 24.92 -0.90 14.36
C VAL A 356 25.76 -1.72 13.40
N VAL A 357 27.05 -1.81 13.64
CA VAL A 357 28.00 -2.55 12.79
C VAL A 357 27.66 -4.05 12.77
N PRO A 358 27.47 -4.73 13.91
CA PRO A 358 27.00 -6.11 13.92
C PRO A 358 25.66 -6.34 13.19
N ALA A 359 24.68 -5.48 13.37
CA ALA A 359 23.37 -5.61 12.72
C ALA A 359 23.45 -5.38 11.19
N LEU A 360 24.21 -4.37 10.76
CA LEU A 360 24.43 -4.08 9.35
C LEU A 360 25.20 -5.21 8.66
N SER A 361 26.29 -5.71 9.30
CA SER A 361 27.07 -6.84 8.79
C SER A 361 26.18 -8.07 8.62
N LEU A 362 25.44 -8.44 9.66
CA LEU A 362 24.57 -9.60 9.63
C LEU A 362 23.45 -9.47 8.56
N THR A 363 22.87 -8.28 8.40
CA THR A 363 21.87 -8.04 7.35
C THR A 363 22.46 -8.28 5.96
N ARG A 364 23.68 -7.77 5.70
CA ARG A 364 24.36 -7.98 4.42
C ARG A 364 24.83 -9.44 4.23
N GLU A 365 25.24 -10.11 5.30
CA GLU A 365 25.56 -11.56 5.28
C GLU A 365 24.33 -12.39 4.87
N ILE A 366 23.15 -12.12 5.46
CA ILE A 366 21.90 -12.82 5.11
C ILE A 366 21.52 -12.57 3.64
N MET A 367 21.68 -11.34 3.14
CA MET A 367 21.45 -11.02 1.74
C MET A 367 22.42 -11.74 0.81
N ASN A 368 23.71 -11.77 1.15
CA ASN A 368 24.73 -12.48 0.37
C ASN A 368 24.50 -13.98 0.38
N ASP A 369 24.10 -14.56 1.51
CA ASP A 369 23.79 -15.99 1.60
C ASP A 369 22.66 -16.38 0.65
N LEU A 370 21.61 -15.55 0.53
CA LEU A 370 20.53 -15.78 -0.44
C LEU A 370 20.97 -15.68 -1.90
N ARG A 371 22.06 -14.96 -2.20
CA ARG A 371 22.63 -14.85 -3.54
C ARG A 371 23.58 -16.00 -3.89
N GLU A 372 24.22 -16.58 -2.89
CA GLU A 372 25.25 -17.59 -3.07
C GLU A 372 24.70 -19.01 -2.87
N ASN A 373 23.76 -19.17 -1.99
CA ASN A 373 23.23 -20.46 -1.57
C ASN A 373 21.73 -20.58 -1.88
N PRO A 374 21.29 -21.74 -2.39
CA PRO A 374 19.88 -22.03 -2.56
C PRO A 374 19.13 -21.99 -1.22
N VAL A 375 17.89 -21.52 -1.23
CA VAL A 375 16.97 -21.66 -0.10
C VAL A 375 16.59 -23.12 0.11
N THR A 376 16.17 -23.50 1.31
CA THR A 376 15.70 -24.85 1.60
C THR A 376 14.29 -25.08 1.04
N ASP A 377 13.93 -26.36 0.83
CA ASP A 377 12.56 -26.72 0.44
C ASP A 377 11.52 -26.23 1.45
N ASP A 378 11.83 -26.30 2.75
CA ASP A 378 10.93 -25.85 3.82
C ASP A 378 10.72 -24.32 3.76
N GLU A 379 11.77 -23.52 3.53
CA GLU A 379 11.66 -22.08 3.38
C GLU A 379 10.82 -21.70 2.15
N LEU A 380 11.06 -22.37 1.02
CA LEU A 380 10.29 -22.14 -0.20
C LEU A 380 8.82 -22.50 0.00
N GLN A 381 8.55 -23.69 0.54
CA GLN A 381 7.18 -24.17 0.73
C GLN A 381 6.40 -23.25 1.68
N LEU A 382 7.00 -22.91 2.84
CA LEU A 382 6.39 -22.00 3.80
C LEU A 382 6.08 -20.62 3.18
N ALA A 383 7.00 -20.06 2.39
CA ALA A 383 6.80 -18.79 1.72
C ALA A 383 5.65 -18.85 0.72
N LYS A 384 5.56 -19.91 -0.08
CA LYS A 384 4.49 -20.11 -1.07
C LYS A 384 3.14 -20.31 -0.38
N GLU A 385 3.05 -21.21 0.58
CA GLU A 385 1.80 -21.49 1.32
C GLU A 385 1.29 -20.24 2.02
N SER A 386 2.17 -19.49 2.67
CA SER A 386 1.81 -18.26 3.36
C SER A 386 1.19 -17.23 2.42
N GLN A 387 1.80 -16.99 1.25
CA GLN A 387 1.30 -16.04 0.27
C GLN A 387 0.02 -16.51 -0.43
N ILE A 388 -0.09 -17.81 -0.74
CA ILE A 388 -1.28 -18.41 -1.35
C ILE A 388 -2.46 -18.34 -0.38
N ASN A 389 -2.23 -18.68 0.90
CA ASN A 389 -3.30 -18.72 1.90
C ASN A 389 -3.70 -17.30 2.35
N SER A 390 -2.75 -16.35 2.45
CA SER A 390 -3.09 -14.97 2.78
C SER A 390 -3.75 -14.20 1.66
N PHE A 391 -3.70 -14.69 0.42
CA PHE A 391 -4.32 -14.03 -0.74
C PHE A 391 -5.81 -13.74 -0.56
N VAL A 392 -6.54 -14.62 0.13
CA VAL A 392 -7.98 -14.46 0.36
C VAL A 392 -8.32 -13.24 1.23
N PHE A 393 -7.42 -12.81 2.11
CA PHE A 393 -7.63 -11.65 2.97
C PHE A 393 -7.66 -10.31 2.21
N GLY A 394 -7.19 -10.29 0.96
CA GLY A 394 -7.37 -9.14 0.08
C GLY A 394 -8.82 -8.91 -0.39
N PHE A 395 -9.75 -9.84 -0.06
CA PHE A 395 -11.14 -9.84 -0.49
C PHE A 395 -12.14 -9.90 0.68
N GLU A 396 -11.72 -9.48 1.86
CA GLU A 396 -12.53 -9.56 3.09
C GLU A 396 -13.74 -8.63 3.08
N ASN A 397 -13.66 -7.49 2.40
CA ASN A 397 -14.76 -6.57 2.30
C ASN A 397 -15.06 -6.20 0.85
N THR A 398 -16.34 -6.00 0.58
CA THR A 398 -16.88 -5.77 -0.76
C THR A 398 -16.25 -4.56 -1.45
N HIS A 399 -15.98 -3.48 -0.70
CA HIS A 399 -15.38 -2.28 -1.28
C HIS A 399 -13.91 -2.51 -1.70
N SER A 400 -13.14 -3.24 -0.90
CA SER A 400 -11.77 -3.62 -1.26
C SER A 400 -11.71 -4.42 -2.56
N VAL A 401 -12.67 -5.32 -2.78
CA VAL A 401 -12.80 -6.09 -4.03
C VAL A 401 -12.97 -5.18 -5.24
N VAL A 402 -13.94 -4.27 -5.15
CA VAL A 402 -14.29 -3.37 -6.27
C VAL A 402 -13.16 -2.38 -6.57
N SER A 403 -12.63 -1.74 -5.52
CA SER A 403 -11.54 -0.77 -5.64
C SER A 403 -10.24 -1.41 -6.14
N GLN A 404 -9.96 -2.66 -5.73
CA GLN A 404 -8.81 -3.41 -6.23
C GLN A 404 -8.95 -3.69 -7.73
N GLN A 405 -10.12 -4.17 -8.21
CA GLN A 405 -10.34 -4.42 -9.62
C GLN A 405 -10.26 -3.15 -10.45
N MET A 406 -10.87 -2.05 -9.98
CA MET A 406 -10.74 -0.74 -10.58
C MET A 406 -9.28 -0.30 -10.68
N SER A 407 -8.53 -0.41 -9.59
CA SER A 407 -7.11 -0.05 -9.53
C SER A 407 -6.26 -0.89 -10.48
N LEU A 408 -6.50 -2.20 -10.56
CA LEU A 408 -5.79 -3.08 -11.49
C LEU A 408 -6.06 -2.71 -12.95
N ALA A 409 -7.31 -2.38 -13.28
CA ALA A 409 -7.67 -1.92 -14.62
C ALA A 409 -7.03 -0.57 -14.95
N PHE A 410 -7.05 0.40 -14.02
CA PHE A 410 -6.39 1.69 -14.18
C PHE A 410 -4.88 1.56 -14.44
N PHE A 411 -4.22 0.68 -13.70
CA PHE A 411 -2.80 0.41 -13.89
C PHE A 411 -2.52 -0.63 -15.00
N GLU A 412 -3.52 -1.00 -15.79
CA GLU A 412 -3.37 -1.89 -16.95
C GLU A 412 -2.74 -3.25 -16.60
N TYR A 413 -3.14 -3.83 -15.47
CA TYR A 413 -2.79 -5.22 -15.19
C TYR A 413 -3.55 -6.16 -16.11
N PRO A 414 -2.98 -7.33 -16.48
CA PRO A 414 -3.70 -8.34 -17.23
C PRO A 414 -5.03 -8.73 -16.54
N ALA A 415 -6.11 -8.91 -17.29
CA ALA A 415 -7.43 -9.24 -16.75
C ALA A 415 -7.43 -10.51 -15.88
N ASN A 416 -6.53 -11.47 -16.15
CA ASN A 416 -6.35 -12.69 -15.39
C ASN A 416 -5.34 -12.58 -14.23
N TYR A 417 -4.83 -11.39 -13.92
CA TYR A 417 -3.77 -11.18 -12.91
C TYR A 417 -4.12 -11.81 -11.55
N LEU A 418 -5.31 -11.53 -11.03
CA LEU A 418 -5.75 -12.09 -9.74
C LEU A 418 -6.01 -13.59 -9.83
N ALA A 419 -6.60 -14.06 -10.93
CA ALA A 419 -6.89 -15.48 -11.14
C ALA A 419 -5.60 -16.32 -11.20
N ASP A 420 -4.57 -15.78 -11.84
CA ASP A 420 -3.29 -16.47 -12.03
C ASP A 420 -2.33 -16.31 -10.85
N TYR A 421 -2.56 -15.36 -9.95
CA TYR A 421 -1.62 -14.99 -8.88
C TYR A 421 -1.16 -16.20 -8.06
N ARG A 422 -2.10 -17.00 -7.55
CA ARG A 422 -1.79 -18.18 -6.73
C ARG A 422 -0.99 -19.22 -7.51
N ASN A 423 -1.35 -19.47 -8.76
CA ASN A 423 -0.62 -20.40 -9.63
C ASN A 423 0.79 -19.90 -9.94
N LYS A 424 0.96 -18.62 -10.15
CA LYS A 424 2.28 -17.99 -10.39
C LYS A 424 3.18 -18.11 -9.15
N ILE A 425 2.66 -17.86 -7.95
CA ILE A 425 3.39 -18.10 -6.70
C ILE A 425 3.71 -19.59 -6.53
N ALA A 426 2.75 -20.48 -6.77
CA ALA A 426 2.95 -21.93 -6.66
C ALA A 426 4.04 -22.47 -7.61
N ALA A 427 4.19 -21.87 -8.78
CA ALA A 427 5.15 -22.28 -9.79
C ALA A 427 6.60 -21.85 -9.48
N VAL A 428 6.84 -20.92 -8.53
CA VAL A 428 8.19 -20.45 -8.17
C VAL A 428 9.05 -21.60 -7.67
N THR A 429 10.28 -21.71 -8.17
CA THR A 429 11.26 -22.74 -7.81
C THR A 429 12.41 -22.17 -6.98
N ILE A 430 13.19 -23.05 -6.35
CA ILE A 430 14.44 -22.67 -5.64
C ILE A 430 15.40 -21.96 -6.60
N ALA A 431 15.52 -22.44 -7.83
CA ALA A 431 16.39 -21.82 -8.85
C ALA A 431 15.92 -20.40 -9.22
N ASP A 432 14.60 -20.15 -9.27
CA ASP A 432 14.06 -18.80 -9.49
C ASP A 432 14.42 -17.87 -8.33
N VAL A 433 14.26 -18.32 -7.08
CA VAL A 433 14.60 -17.52 -5.89
C VAL A 433 16.09 -17.16 -5.89
N LEU A 434 16.99 -18.12 -6.19
CA LEU A 434 18.43 -17.86 -6.26
C LEU A 434 18.75 -16.86 -7.39
N ARG A 435 18.18 -17.04 -8.58
CA ARG A 435 18.39 -16.16 -9.73
C ARG A 435 17.94 -14.72 -9.43
N VAL A 436 16.73 -14.52 -8.90
CA VAL A 436 16.25 -13.18 -8.59
C VAL A 436 16.98 -12.56 -7.40
N ALA A 437 17.52 -13.36 -6.45
CA ALA A 437 18.39 -12.85 -5.42
C ALA A 437 19.70 -12.29 -6.00
N GLN A 438 20.28 -12.98 -6.98
CA GLN A 438 21.48 -12.53 -7.70
C GLN A 438 21.23 -11.25 -8.52
N GLU A 439 20.04 -11.11 -9.09
CA GLU A 439 19.68 -9.99 -9.95
C GLU A 439 19.28 -8.73 -9.17
N PHE A 440 18.44 -8.88 -8.13
CA PHE A 440 17.80 -7.75 -7.43
C PHE A 440 18.40 -7.41 -6.07
N ILE A 441 19.31 -8.22 -5.53
CA ILE A 441 20.05 -7.91 -4.31
C ILE A 441 21.52 -7.73 -4.67
N ASP A 442 21.92 -6.52 -5.03
CA ASP A 442 23.32 -6.24 -5.39
C ASP A 442 24.02 -5.41 -4.31
N PRO A 443 24.93 -6.02 -3.50
CA PRO A 443 25.62 -5.32 -2.44
C PRO A 443 26.48 -4.12 -2.89
N SER A 444 26.86 -4.09 -4.17
CA SER A 444 27.69 -3.01 -4.73
C SER A 444 26.91 -1.74 -5.04
N ARG A 445 25.57 -1.84 -5.18
CA ARG A 445 24.68 -0.71 -5.50
C ARG A 445 23.83 -0.25 -4.31
N GLN A 446 23.84 -1.01 -3.20
CA GLN A 446 23.00 -0.71 -2.04
C GLN A 446 23.23 0.71 -1.51
N GLN A 447 22.14 1.45 -1.38
CA GLN A 447 22.10 2.72 -0.69
C GLN A 447 21.80 2.42 0.78
N ILE A 448 22.72 2.76 1.68
CA ILE A 448 22.60 2.51 3.12
C ILE A 448 22.41 3.86 3.80
N VAL A 449 21.37 3.97 4.62
CA VAL A 449 21.09 5.15 5.42
C VAL A 449 21.13 4.81 6.89
N LEU A 450 21.94 5.54 7.64
CA LEU A 450 22.09 5.42 9.09
C LEU A 450 21.70 6.74 9.74
N VAL A 451 20.74 6.69 10.66
CA VAL A 451 20.32 7.86 11.44
C VAL A 451 20.45 7.54 12.93
N GLY A 452 21.44 8.13 13.59
CA GLY A 452 21.74 7.84 14.99
C GLY A 452 23.01 8.55 15.48
N ASN A 453 23.57 8.10 16.61
CA ASN A 453 24.80 8.68 17.17
C ASN A 453 26.04 7.97 16.60
N PRO A 454 26.81 8.63 15.69
CA PRO A 454 27.97 8.02 15.04
C PRO A 454 29.20 7.87 15.94
N GLU A 455 29.26 8.49 17.11
CA GLU A 455 30.41 8.41 18.00
C GLU A 455 30.75 6.97 18.42
N GLU A 456 29.73 6.07 18.42
CA GLU A 456 29.88 4.69 18.86
C GLU A 456 30.20 3.70 17.72
N PHE A 457 30.07 4.11 16.43
CA PHE A 457 30.24 3.17 15.30
C PHE A 457 30.80 3.81 14.01
N GLY A 458 30.90 5.12 13.93
CA GLY A 458 31.18 5.83 12.67
C GLY A 458 32.52 5.42 12.04
N ASP A 459 33.57 5.27 12.85
CA ASP A 459 34.90 4.87 12.37
C ASP A 459 34.94 3.44 11.78
N GLU A 460 34.08 2.56 12.24
CA GLU A 460 34.01 1.17 11.80
C GLU A 460 33.28 1.00 10.45
N LEU A 461 32.55 2.01 9.99
CA LEU A 461 31.80 1.94 8.71
C LEU A 461 32.70 1.70 7.50
N LYS A 462 33.97 2.09 7.57
CA LYS A 462 34.96 1.90 6.51
C LYS A 462 35.18 0.43 6.11
N GLN A 463 34.88 -0.51 7.04
CA GLN A 463 34.99 -1.96 6.75
C GLN A 463 34.03 -2.46 5.68
N PHE A 464 32.94 -1.74 5.42
CA PHE A 464 31.97 -2.12 4.38
C PHE A 464 32.42 -1.81 2.95
N GLY A 465 33.57 -1.11 2.79
CA GLY A 465 34.14 -0.81 1.47
C GLY A 465 33.30 0.15 0.61
N LEU A 466 32.32 0.83 1.21
CA LEU A 466 31.49 1.82 0.54
C LEU A 466 31.90 3.24 0.97
N PRO A 467 31.75 4.25 0.09
CA PRO A 467 31.88 5.63 0.49
C PRO A 467 30.92 5.97 1.64
N VAL A 468 31.38 6.72 2.63
CA VAL A 468 30.56 7.23 3.73
C VAL A 468 30.42 8.75 3.55
N ILE A 469 29.18 9.21 3.47
CA ILE A 469 28.84 10.63 3.31
C ILE A 469 28.03 11.07 4.53
N GLU A 470 28.52 12.07 5.23
CA GLU A 470 27.77 12.73 6.29
C GLU A 470 26.69 13.63 5.68
N VAL A 471 25.47 13.50 6.20
CA VAL A 471 24.31 14.30 5.77
C VAL A 471 24.01 15.32 6.84
N ASP A 472 24.10 16.61 6.48
CA ASP A 472 23.60 17.68 7.34
C ASP A 472 22.06 17.77 7.21
N LEU A 473 21.37 17.45 8.29
CA LEU A 473 19.91 17.53 8.35
C LEU A 473 19.36 18.97 8.41
N ASN A 474 20.22 19.97 8.60
CA ASN A 474 19.85 21.37 8.64
C ASN A 474 20.03 22.06 7.29
N GLU A 475 20.77 21.46 6.37
CA GLU A 475 20.79 21.94 4.99
C GLU A 475 19.43 21.70 4.35
N ALA A 476 18.86 22.71 3.70
CA ALA A 476 17.61 22.58 2.97
C ALA A 476 17.76 21.46 1.91
N PRO A 477 16.75 20.63 1.72
CA PRO A 477 16.78 19.53 0.76
C PRO A 477 17.00 20.01 -0.67
#